data_5f03464157bae7e7dee9cc03d067678a
#
_entry.id   5f03464157bae7e7dee9cc03d067678a
#
_cell.length_a   1.000
_cell.length_b   1.000
_cell.length_c   1.000
_cell.angle_alpha   90.00
_cell.angle_beta   90.00
_cell.angle_gamma   90.00
#
_symmetry.space_group_name_H-M   'P 1'
#
loop_
_entity.id
_entity.type
_entity.pdbx_description
1 polymer ?
#
loop_
_entity_poly.entity_id
_entity_poly.type
_entity_poly.pdbx_seq_one_letter_code
_entity_poly.pdbx_strand_id
1 'polypeptide(L)'
;MKIEDLLSPDLMIMDLKATTQEEAIKEMADLEVKQDVVNNEDEFIKSIWAREKESTTGIGDGIAMPHARNKYINRAAVLFAKSPKGIDYNSLDGQPVHLFFMITAPAGADNTHLQALAKLSSLLINPDVVNALKAATKPEEVIDIFKKAEAEKDAQDKADAEKRKAEAAKEAAKPANEQKPLIVGVTACINGIAHTYMAQEALIKAGKKLGVDVRIETNGSEGVKDRLTPEEIKRAKGVVIASDKKVEMPRFDGKELVMKPVVDGINHPQELIEDILENKAPIYHADSNASANDDSAKEKQGLWASIYKNLMSGISHMLPFVIGGGILMAISFIV
;
A
#
# COMPACT_ATOMS: atom_id res chain seq x y z
N MET A 1 2.86 -11.92 8.90
CA MET A 1 3.52 -11.23 10.03
C MET A 1 2.43 -10.69 10.92
N LYS A 2 2.52 -10.95 12.21
CA LYS A 2 1.62 -10.37 13.22
C LYS A 2 2.23 -9.10 13.80
N ILE A 3 1.39 -8.16 14.23
CA ILE A 3 1.86 -6.92 14.85
C ILE A 3 2.58 -7.21 16.17
N GLU A 4 2.12 -8.23 16.91
CA GLU A 4 2.75 -8.69 18.15
C GLU A 4 4.21 -9.16 17.98
N ASP A 5 4.61 -9.60 16.78
CA ASP A 5 6.00 -10.01 16.48
C ASP A 5 6.97 -8.81 16.44
N LEU A 6 6.43 -7.60 16.23
CA LEU A 6 7.19 -6.35 16.15
C LEU A 6 7.08 -5.48 17.40
N LEU A 7 6.01 -5.67 18.20
CA LEU A 7 5.78 -4.96 19.45
C LEU A 7 6.42 -5.72 20.61
N SER A 8 7.18 -4.99 21.44
CA SER A 8 7.75 -5.52 22.67
C SER A 8 7.44 -4.58 23.82
N PRO A 9 7.11 -5.06 25.04
CA PRO A 9 6.95 -4.20 26.22
C PRO A 9 8.15 -3.28 26.47
N ASP A 10 9.35 -3.75 26.15
CA ASP A 10 10.60 -2.97 26.30
C ASP A 10 10.74 -1.83 25.29
N LEU A 11 9.90 -1.81 24.24
CA LEU A 11 9.82 -0.75 23.24
C LEU A 11 8.52 0.07 23.39
N MET A 12 8.12 0.34 24.65
CA MET A 12 6.92 1.13 24.94
C MET A 12 7.21 2.26 25.92
N ILE A 13 6.76 3.47 25.59
CA ILE A 13 6.81 4.65 26.45
C ILE A 13 5.37 5.04 26.79
N MET A 14 4.90 4.67 27.98
CA MET A 14 3.50 4.91 28.40
C MET A 14 3.25 6.37 28.82
N ASP A 15 4.29 7.16 29.03
CA ASP A 15 4.20 8.57 29.44
C ASP A 15 5.41 9.33 28.86
N LEU A 16 5.31 9.69 27.57
CA LEU A 16 6.32 10.45 26.85
C LEU A 16 6.50 11.83 27.51
N LYS A 17 7.72 12.20 27.82
CA LYS A 17 8.05 13.46 28.50
C LYS A 17 8.23 14.63 27.55
N ALA A 18 8.50 14.32 26.30
CA ALA A 18 8.64 15.29 25.24
C ALA A 18 7.42 16.22 25.12
N THR A 19 7.70 17.47 24.75
CA THR A 19 6.69 18.52 24.55
C THR A 19 6.67 19.03 23.12
N THR A 20 7.69 18.70 22.33
CA THR A 20 7.82 19.05 20.91
C THR A 20 8.02 17.81 20.05
N GLN A 21 7.79 17.96 18.74
CA GLN A 21 8.04 16.88 17.76
C GLN A 21 9.49 16.40 17.82
N GLU A 22 10.46 17.32 17.91
CA GLU A 22 11.87 17.00 17.94
C GLU A 22 12.24 16.18 19.19
N GLU A 23 11.78 16.65 20.37
CA GLU A 23 11.99 15.93 21.64
C GLU A 23 11.34 14.53 21.60
N ALA A 24 10.14 14.39 21.01
CA ALA A 24 9.44 13.12 20.91
C ALA A 24 10.22 12.11 20.04
N ILE A 25 10.67 12.55 18.87
CA ILE A 25 11.49 11.71 17.99
C ILE A 25 12.77 11.28 18.70
N LYS A 26 13.42 12.21 19.43
CA LYS A 26 14.65 11.90 20.17
C LYS A 26 14.39 10.90 21.32
N GLU A 27 13.37 11.14 22.16
CA GLU A 27 13.07 10.25 23.29
C GLU A 27 12.72 8.82 22.82
N MET A 28 12.03 8.70 21.70
CA MET A 28 11.76 7.40 21.09
C MET A 28 13.01 6.76 20.50
N ALA A 29 13.87 7.52 19.82
CA ALA A 29 15.13 7.04 19.28
C ALA A 29 16.09 6.56 20.38
N ASP A 30 16.19 7.30 21.49
CA ASP A 30 16.98 6.92 22.66
C ASP A 30 16.59 5.52 23.18
N LEU A 31 15.28 5.22 23.22
CA LEU A 31 14.81 3.90 23.64
C LEU A 31 15.18 2.82 22.62
N GLU A 32 15.06 3.09 21.32
CA GLU A 32 15.43 2.13 20.27
C GLU A 32 16.92 1.79 20.31
N VAL A 33 17.78 2.78 20.59
CA VAL A 33 19.23 2.56 20.80
C VAL A 33 19.46 1.73 22.05
N LYS A 34 18.79 2.06 23.16
CA LYS A 34 18.92 1.32 24.43
C LYS A 34 18.52 -0.15 24.29
N GLN A 35 17.56 -0.45 23.42
CA GLN A 35 17.06 -1.81 23.16
C GLN A 35 17.76 -2.50 21.99
N ASP A 36 18.91 -1.99 21.56
CA ASP A 36 19.71 -2.53 20.46
C ASP A 36 18.93 -2.73 19.14
N VAL A 37 17.91 -1.89 18.92
CA VAL A 37 17.21 -1.85 17.64
C VAL A 37 17.97 -1.00 16.64
N VAL A 38 18.55 0.11 17.11
CA VAL A 38 19.34 1.07 16.33
C VAL A 38 20.76 1.15 16.90
N ASN A 39 21.77 1.14 16.04
CA ASN A 39 23.18 1.21 16.43
C ASN A 39 23.85 2.57 16.16
N ASN A 40 23.14 3.50 15.53
CA ASN A 40 23.61 4.88 15.30
C ASN A 40 22.41 5.84 15.35
N GLU A 41 22.26 6.51 16.50
CA GLU A 41 21.15 7.39 16.79
C GLU A 41 21.07 8.59 15.83
N ASP A 42 22.19 9.28 15.62
CA ASP A 42 22.23 10.49 14.78
C ASP A 42 21.78 10.20 13.34
N GLU A 43 22.27 9.12 12.76
CA GLU A 43 21.93 8.73 11.40
C GLU A 43 20.48 8.19 11.33
N PHE A 44 19.97 7.58 12.39
CA PHE A 44 18.59 7.16 12.49
C PHE A 44 17.64 8.37 12.55
N ILE A 45 17.90 9.33 13.45
CA ILE A 45 17.12 10.57 13.58
C ILE A 45 17.13 11.35 12.26
N LYS A 46 18.29 11.48 11.59
CA LYS A 46 18.37 12.08 10.25
C LYS A 46 17.45 11.41 9.24
N SER A 47 17.35 10.08 9.29
CA SER A 47 16.47 9.33 8.38
C SER A 47 15.00 9.58 8.68
N ILE A 48 14.60 9.67 9.95
CA ILE A 48 13.25 10.06 10.36
C ILE A 48 12.93 11.46 9.83
N TRP A 49 13.82 12.44 10.07
CA TRP A 49 13.61 13.82 9.58
C TRP A 49 13.61 13.94 8.06
N ALA A 50 14.39 13.13 7.36
CA ALA A 50 14.35 13.09 5.91
C ALA A 50 12.95 12.68 5.42
N ARG A 51 12.34 11.69 6.08
CA ARG A 51 10.98 11.22 5.78
C ARG A 51 9.91 12.26 6.17
N GLU A 52 10.02 12.89 7.34
CA GLU A 52 9.10 13.95 7.79
C GLU A 52 9.07 15.15 6.83
N LYS A 53 10.20 15.50 6.25
CA LYS A 53 10.31 16.60 5.26
C LYS A 53 9.59 16.34 3.94
N GLU A 54 9.38 15.07 3.57
CA GLU A 54 8.60 14.72 2.38
C GLU A 54 7.10 14.98 2.60
N SER A 55 6.61 14.60 3.74
CA SER A 55 5.24 14.80 4.23
C SER A 55 5.19 14.42 5.70
N THR A 56 4.41 15.13 6.50
CA THR A 56 4.24 14.76 7.91
C THR A 56 3.76 13.32 8.06
N THR A 57 4.27 12.64 9.08
CA THR A 57 3.77 11.30 9.48
C THR A 57 2.69 11.37 10.56
N GLY A 58 2.27 12.56 10.97
CA GLY A 58 1.05 12.81 11.77
C GLY A 58 -0.17 12.64 10.88
N ILE A 59 -0.84 11.48 10.97
CA ILE A 59 -1.90 11.08 10.04
C ILE A 59 -3.29 11.60 10.42
N GLY A 60 -3.42 12.27 11.56
CA GLY A 60 -4.69 12.72 12.12
C GLY A 60 -5.18 11.81 13.25
N ASP A 61 -6.36 12.12 13.82
CA ASP A 61 -6.99 11.40 14.94
C ASP A 61 -6.10 11.26 16.19
N GLY A 62 -5.10 12.12 16.31
CA GLY A 62 -4.12 12.12 17.39
C GLY A 62 -3.06 11.02 17.25
N ILE A 63 -2.76 10.58 16.04
CA ILE A 63 -1.80 9.51 15.74
C ILE A 63 -0.68 10.01 14.86
N ALA A 64 0.57 9.62 15.18
CA ALA A 64 1.72 9.76 14.30
C ALA A 64 2.43 8.41 14.11
N MET A 65 2.98 8.23 12.90
CA MET A 65 3.70 7.01 12.51
C MET A 65 5.08 7.38 11.93
N PRO A 66 6.01 7.97 12.75
CA PRO A 66 7.37 8.20 12.30
C PRO A 66 8.02 6.88 11.90
N HIS A 67 8.75 6.89 10.78
CA HIS A 67 9.34 5.65 10.30
C HIS A 67 10.63 5.90 9.52
N ALA A 68 11.56 4.96 9.66
CA ALA A 68 12.81 4.98 8.91
C ALA A 68 13.28 3.58 8.51
N ARG A 69 14.06 3.56 7.44
CA ARG A 69 14.74 2.37 6.94
C ARG A 69 16.17 2.73 6.55
N ASN A 70 17.13 2.15 7.23
CA ASN A 70 18.55 2.36 6.92
C ASN A 70 19.43 1.19 7.40
N LYS A 71 20.73 1.28 7.10
CA LYS A 71 21.73 0.26 7.45
C LYS A 71 22.14 0.24 8.93
N TYR A 72 21.73 1.23 9.71
CA TYR A 72 22.02 1.35 11.12
C TYR A 72 20.93 0.77 12.02
N ILE A 73 19.92 0.16 11.41
CA ILE A 73 18.85 -0.55 12.09
C ILE A 73 19.20 -2.04 12.09
N ASN A 74 19.28 -2.65 13.27
CA ASN A 74 19.71 -4.03 13.48
C ASN A 74 18.56 -5.02 13.21
N ARG A 75 17.33 -4.66 13.56
CA ARG A 75 16.12 -5.48 13.40
C ARG A 75 14.89 -4.63 13.17
N ALA A 76 13.87 -5.23 12.54
CA ALA A 76 12.57 -4.58 12.41
C ALA A 76 11.88 -4.50 13.78
N ALA A 77 11.27 -3.35 14.08
CA ALA A 77 10.55 -3.12 15.32
C ALA A 77 9.45 -2.06 15.15
N VAL A 78 8.51 -2.07 16.07
CA VAL A 78 7.53 -1.00 16.28
C VAL A 78 7.64 -0.55 17.72
N LEU A 79 8.05 0.70 17.92
CA LEU A 79 8.00 1.34 19.24
C LEU A 79 6.65 2.03 19.39
N PHE A 80 5.99 1.80 20.51
CA PHE A 80 4.79 2.50 20.91
C PHE A 80 5.11 3.59 21.93
N ALA A 81 4.59 4.82 21.72
CA ALA A 81 4.68 5.85 22.74
C ALA A 81 3.36 6.60 22.89
N LYS A 82 3.07 7.03 24.12
CA LYS A 82 1.85 7.77 24.47
C LYS A 82 2.19 9.09 25.13
N SER A 83 1.63 10.20 24.61
CA SER A 83 1.67 11.51 25.24
C SER A 83 0.28 11.87 25.77
N PRO A 84 0.04 11.84 27.10
CA PRO A 84 -1.25 12.22 27.66
C PRO A 84 -1.67 13.66 27.36
N LYS A 85 -0.71 14.57 27.25
CA LYS A 85 -0.96 16.00 26.97
C LYS A 85 -1.15 16.29 25.48
N GLY A 86 -0.69 15.40 24.62
CA GLY A 86 -0.57 15.63 23.18
C GLY A 86 0.61 16.51 22.82
N ILE A 87 1.13 16.30 21.63
CA ILE A 87 2.28 17.04 21.07
C ILE A 87 1.86 17.61 19.72
N ASP A 88 2.18 18.88 19.45
CA ASP A 88 2.05 19.45 18.13
C ASP A 88 3.08 18.77 17.20
N TYR A 89 2.55 17.96 16.27
CA TYR A 89 3.35 17.13 15.35
C TYR A 89 3.16 17.54 13.89
N ASN A 90 2.59 18.71 13.63
CA ASN A 90 2.17 19.14 12.29
C ASN A 90 1.26 18.10 11.62
N SER A 91 0.34 17.51 12.36
CA SER A 91 -0.59 16.50 11.85
C SER A 91 -1.45 17.04 10.71
N LEU A 92 -1.89 16.16 9.80
CA LEU A 92 -2.72 16.53 8.65
C LEU A 92 -4.04 17.22 9.02
N ASP A 93 -4.59 16.92 10.19
CA ASP A 93 -5.82 17.52 10.75
C ASP A 93 -5.56 18.70 11.69
N GLY A 94 -4.29 19.08 11.90
CA GLY A 94 -3.88 20.16 12.81
C GLY A 94 -4.15 19.86 14.29
N GLN A 95 -4.46 18.60 14.66
CA GLN A 95 -4.71 18.22 16.05
C GLN A 95 -3.44 17.66 16.71
N PRO A 96 -3.31 17.81 18.05
CA PRO A 96 -2.19 17.24 18.78
C PRO A 96 -2.15 15.71 18.69
N VAL A 97 -0.93 15.15 18.60
CA VAL A 97 -0.70 13.71 18.59
C VAL A 97 -0.57 13.17 20.00
N HIS A 98 -1.31 12.12 20.30
CA HIS A 98 -1.31 11.41 21.58
C HIS A 98 -0.70 10.03 21.52
N LEU A 99 -0.75 9.38 20.35
CA LEU A 99 -0.23 8.03 20.12
C LEU A 99 0.83 8.05 19.01
N PHE A 100 1.97 7.49 19.30
CA PHE A 100 3.10 7.39 18.38
C PHE A 100 3.44 5.93 18.12
N PHE A 101 3.67 5.61 16.86
CA PHE A 101 4.14 4.30 16.39
C PHE A 101 5.39 4.52 15.56
N MET A 102 6.57 4.43 16.17
CA MET A 102 7.82 4.55 15.44
C MET A 102 8.16 3.18 14.83
N ILE A 103 8.27 3.15 13.49
CA ILE A 103 8.48 1.91 12.74
C ILE A 103 9.88 1.91 12.15
N THR A 104 10.67 0.93 12.52
CA THR A 104 12.05 0.78 12.11
C THR A 104 12.26 -0.52 11.34
N ALA A 105 13.05 -0.46 10.26
CA ALA A 105 13.40 -1.64 9.50
C ALA A 105 14.82 -1.54 8.93
N PRO A 106 15.60 -2.65 8.89
CA PRO A 106 16.91 -2.69 8.26
C PRO A 106 16.82 -2.36 6.76
N ALA A 107 17.91 -1.84 6.19
CA ALA A 107 18.03 -1.70 4.76
C ALA A 107 17.88 -3.07 4.08
N GLY A 108 17.04 -3.14 3.04
CA GLY A 108 16.71 -4.39 2.34
C GLY A 108 15.49 -5.15 2.89
N ALA A 109 14.91 -4.72 4.03
CA ALA A 109 13.68 -5.30 4.59
C ALA A 109 12.41 -4.60 4.05
N ASP A 110 12.33 -4.34 2.76
CA ASP A 110 11.29 -3.54 2.12
C ASP A 110 9.87 -4.03 2.44
N ASN A 111 9.65 -5.32 2.32
CA ASN A 111 8.33 -5.91 2.55
C ASN A 111 7.90 -5.83 4.02
N THR A 112 8.83 -6.03 4.96
CA THR A 112 8.53 -6.01 6.40
C THR A 112 8.07 -4.63 6.86
N HIS A 113 8.76 -3.57 6.43
CA HIS A 113 8.42 -2.20 6.76
C HIS A 113 7.04 -1.80 6.22
N LEU A 114 6.78 -2.08 4.94
CA LEU A 114 5.48 -1.78 4.31
C LEU A 114 4.34 -2.59 4.92
N GLN A 115 4.58 -3.86 5.26
CA GLN A 115 3.58 -4.70 5.92
C GLN A 115 3.24 -4.19 7.32
N ALA A 116 4.25 -3.75 8.10
CA ALA A 116 4.01 -3.17 9.43
C ALA A 116 3.16 -1.89 9.34
N LEU A 117 3.51 -0.98 8.42
CA LEU A 117 2.74 0.24 8.17
C LEU A 117 1.30 -0.06 7.78
N ALA A 118 1.09 -0.95 6.81
CA ALA A 118 -0.24 -1.30 6.32
C ALA A 118 -1.09 -1.97 7.42
N LYS A 119 -0.50 -2.89 8.17
CA LYS A 119 -1.18 -3.61 9.25
C LYS A 119 -1.59 -2.65 10.37
N LEU A 120 -0.67 -1.81 10.86
CA LEU A 120 -0.96 -0.80 11.88
C LEU A 120 -2.06 0.15 11.40
N SER A 121 -1.93 0.74 10.23
CA SER A 121 -2.94 1.64 9.66
C SER A 121 -4.31 0.98 9.62
N SER A 122 -4.38 -0.30 9.21
CA SER A 122 -5.64 -1.03 9.11
C SER A 122 -6.33 -1.30 10.44
N LEU A 123 -5.58 -1.42 11.54
CA LEU A 123 -6.13 -1.61 12.89
C LEU A 123 -6.50 -0.26 13.53
N LEU A 124 -5.70 0.79 13.26
CA LEU A 124 -5.90 2.13 13.82
C LEU A 124 -7.04 2.93 13.15
N ILE A 125 -7.60 2.44 12.03
CA ILE A 125 -8.84 2.97 11.46
C ILE A 125 -10.04 2.73 12.42
N ASN A 126 -9.98 1.71 13.28
CA ASN A 126 -11.05 1.44 14.23
C ASN A 126 -10.95 2.38 15.44
N PRO A 127 -11.94 3.30 15.66
CA PRO A 127 -11.92 4.24 16.78
C PRO A 127 -11.88 3.57 18.14
N ASP A 128 -12.46 2.38 18.28
CA ASP A 128 -12.48 1.64 19.54
C ASP A 128 -11.07 1.18 19.93
N VAL A 129 -10.27 0.76 18.96
CA VAL A 129 -8.85 0.41 19.16
C VAL A 129 -8.06 1.64 19.59
N VAL A 130 -8.24 2.77 18.89
CA VAL A 130 -7.56 4.03 19.23
C VAL A 130 -7.91 4.50 20.64
N ASN A 131 -9.19 4.47 21.01
CA ASN A 131 -9.66 4.85 22.33
C ASN A 131 -9.12 3.91 23.43
N ALA A 132 -9.09 2.61 23.17
CA ALA A 132 -8.51 1.63 24.08
C ALA A 132 -7.00 1.87 24.29
N LEU A 133 -6.25 2.17 23.23
CA LEU A 133 -4.83 2.51 23.30
C LEU A 133 -4.58 3.81 24.08
N LYS A 134 -5.43 4.83 23.88
CA LYS A 134 -5.39 6.07 24.68
C LYS A 134 -5.66 5.82 26.15
N ALA A 135 -6.51 4.84 26.51
CA ALA A 135 -6.85 4.47 27.88
C ALA A 135 -5.80 3.54 28.54
N ALA A 136 -5.06 2.76 27.75
CA ALA A 136 -4.07 1.82 28.26
C ALA A 136 -3.03 2.49 29.18
N THR A 137 -2.71 1.82 30.29
CA THR A 137 -1.77 2.31 31.32
C THR A 137 -0.49 1.48 31.41
N LYS A 138 -0.52 0.27 30.84
CA LYS A 138 0.60 -0.68 30.88
C LYS A 138 0.91 -1.23 29.48
N PRO A 139 2.18 -1.59 29.24
CA PRO A 139 2.58 -2.20 27.96
C PRO A 139 1.81 -3.46 27.58
N GLU A 140 1.50 -4.31 28.55
CA GLU A 140 0.77 -5.55 28.32
C GLU A 140 -0.64 -5.29 27.77
N GLU A 141 -1.30 -4.24 28.27
CA GLU A 141 -2.65 -3.83 27.80
C GLU A 141 -2.59 -3.42 26.32
N VAL A 142 -1.53 -2.74 25.88
CA VAL A 142 -1.32 -2.34 24.49
C VAL A 142 -1.19 -3.58 23.59
N ILE A 143 -0.41 -4.57 24.02
CA ILE A 143 -0.25 -5.83 23.27
C ILE A 143 -1.59 -6.58 23.18
N ASP A 144 -2.33 -6.67 24.28
CA ASP A 144 -3.62 -7.37 24.31
C ASP A 144 -4.68 -6.68 23.42
N ILE A 145 -4.68 -5.34 23.39
CA ILE A 145 -5.54 -4.56 22.49
C ILE A 145 -5.24 -4.92 21.02
N PHE A 146 -3.97 -4.95 20.63
CA PHE A 146 -3.59 -5.31 19.26
C PHE A 146 -3.91 -6.77 18.92
N LYS A 147 -3.63 -7.71 19.83
CA LYS A 147 -3.99 -9.12 19.65
C LYS A 147 -5.48 -9.32 19.40
N LYS A 148 -6.30 -8.64 20.22
CA LYS A 148 -7.76 -8.68 20.10
C LYS A 148 -8.21 -8.07 18.78
N ALA A 149 -7.72 -6.90 18.43
CA ALA A 149 -8.06 -6.20 17.18
C ALA A 149 -7.65 -7.00 15.94
N GLU A 150 -6.48 -7.66 15.93
CA GLU A 150 -6.06 -8.55 14.85
C GLU A 150 -7.00 -9.77 14.73
N ALA A 151 -7.31 -10.42 15.85
CA ALA A 151 -8.19 -11.59 15.85
C ALA A 151 -9.60 -11.24 15.36
N GLU A 152 -10.16 -10.11 15.78
CA GLU A 152 -11.46 -9.62 15.33
C GLU A 152 -11.46 -9.30 13.83
N LYS A 153 -10.41 -8.63 13.35
CA LYS A 153 -10.25 -8.31 11.93
C LYS A 153 -10.09 -9.57 11.07
N ASP A 154 -9.24 -10.51 11.49
CA ASP A 154 -9.04 -11.78 10.78
C ASP A 154 -10.34 -12.61 10.74
N ALA A 155 -11.15 -12.57 11.81
CA ALA A 155 -12.45 -13.23 11.85
C ALA A 155 -13.45 -12.54 10.91
N GLN A 156 -13.48 -11.21 10.87
CA GLN A 156 -14.32 -10.43 9.96
C GLN A 156 -13.95 -10.68 8.51
N ASP A 157 -12.66 -10.61 8.17
CA ASP A 157 -12.16 -10.85 6.81
C ASP A 157 -12.51 -12.26 6.31
N LYS A 158 -12.45 -13.29 7.20
CA LYS A 158 -12.87 -14.66 6.89
C LYS A 158 -14.37 -14.76 6.67
N ALA A 159 -15.18 -14.15 7.55
CA ALA A 159 -16.64 -14.17 7.45
C ALA A 159 -17.10 -13.47 6.14
N ASP A 160 -16.49 -12.34 5.80
CA ASP A 160 -16.77 -11.62 4.57
C ASP A 160 -16.37 -12.44 3.32
N ALA A 161 -15.23 -13.14 3.38
CA ALA A 161 -14.80 -14.04 2.30
C ALA A 161 -15.76 -15.24 2.12
N GLU A 162 -16.23 -15.84 3.22
CA GLU A 162 -17.22 -16.93 3.17
C GLU A 162 -18.56 -16.45 2.63
N LYS A 163 -19.04 -15.28 3.09
CA LYS A 163 -20.28 -14.67 2.58
C LYS A 163 -20.19 -14.40 1.08
N ARG A 164 -19.09 -13.83 0.61
CA ARG A 164 -18.84 -13.59 -0.82
C ARG A 164 -18.83 -14.89 -1.62
N LYS A 165 -18.17 -15.96 -1.10
CA LYS A 165 -18.18 -17.29 -1.75
C LYS A 165 -19.60 -17.85 -1.84
N ALA A 166 -20.39 -17.74 -0.77
CA ALA A 166 -21.77 -18.23 -0.75
C ALA A 166 -22.67 -17.46 -1.72
N GLU A 167 -22.51 -16.14 -1.82
CA GLU A 167 -23.23 -15.29 -2.78
C GLU A 167 -22.84 -15.64 -4.23
N ALA A 168 -21.54 -15.82 -4.50
CA ALA A 168 -21.05 -16.24 -5.82
C ALA A 168 -21.56 -17.62 -6.22
N ALA A 169 -21.62 -18.57 -5.28
CA ALA A 169 -22.18 -19.92 -5.52
C ALA A 169 -23.69 -19.86 -5.81
N LYS A 170 -24.45 -19.03 -5.09
CA LYS A 170 -25.89 -18.82 -5.34
C LYS A 170 -26.14 -18.23 -6.73
N GLU A 171 -25.34 -17.25 -7.13
CA GLU A 171 -25.46 -16.64 -8.46
C GLU A 171 -25.07 -17.62 -9.57
N ALA A 172 -24.01 -18.42 -9.36
CA ALA A 172 -23.58 -19.46 -10.30
C ALA A 172 -24.61 -20.61 -10.47
N ALA A 173 -25.46 -20.83 -9.46
CA ALA A 173 -26.52 -21.84 -9.52
C ALA A 173 -27.76 -21.41 -10.28
N LYS A 174 -27.90 -20.13 -10.64
CA LYS A 174 -29.01 -19.63 -11.47
C LYS A 174 -28.87 -20.10 -12.91
N PRO A 175 -30.00 -20.27 -13.65
CA PRO A 175 -29.95 -20.51 -15.09
C PRO A 175 -29.15 -19.43 -15.82
N ALA A 176 -28.40 -19.81 -16.85
CA ALA A 176 -27.49 -18.90 -17.55
C ALA A 176 -28.11 -17.63 -18.09
N ASN A 177 -29.44 -17.66 -18.40
CA ASN A 177 -30.21 -16.53 -18.86
C ASN A 177 -30.65 -15.58 -17.73
N GLU A 178 -30.54 -15.99 -16.47
CA GLU A 178 -30.88 -15.18 -15.29
C GLU A 178 -29.63 -14.69 -14.52
N GLN A 179 -28.45 -15.18 -14.90
CA GLN A 179 -27.21 -14.73 -14.28
C GLN A 179 -26.86 -13.33 -14.78
N LYS A 180 -26.51 -12.46 -13.84
CA LYS A 180 -25.91 -11.17 -14.20
C LYS A 180 -24.58 -11.38 -14.91
N PRO A 181 -24.26 -10.55 -15.93
CA PRO A 181 -22.93 -10.56 -16.50
C PRO A 181 -21.87 -10.39 -15.40
N LEU A 182 -20.87 -11.23 -15.40
CA LEU A 182 -19.74 -11.13 -14.47
C LEU A 182 -18.55 -10.49 -15.18
N ILE A 183 -18.00 -9.45 -14.59
CA ILE A 183 -16.70 -8.89 -14.96
C ILE A 183 -15.75 -9.14 -13.83
N VAL A 184 -14.57 -9.68 -14.14
CA VAL A 184 -13.51 -9.85 -13.16
C VAL A 184 -12.40 -8.84 -13.41
N GLY A 185 -11.60 -8.55 -12.39
CA GLY A 185 -10.49 -7.62 -12.58
C GLY A 185 -9.39 -7.76 -11.53
N VAL A 186 -8.29 -7.09 -11.80
CA VAL A 186 -7.17 -6.98 -10.87
C VAL A 186 -6.78 -5.52 -10.72
N THR A 187 -6.64 -5.08 -9.49
CA THR A 187 -6.13 -3.74 -9.19
C THR A 187 -4.80 -3.83 -8.45
N ALA A 188 -3.84 -2.99 -8.85
CA ALA A 188 -2.55 -2.89 -8.18
C ALA A 188 -1.91 -1.52 -8.42
N CYS A 189 -1.26 -0.94 -7.41
CA CYS A 189 -0.43 0.25 -7.58
C CYS A 189 1.00 -0.04 -7.10
N ILE A 190 1.94 0.84 -7.41
CA ILE A 190 3.36 0.67 -7.08
C ILE A 190 3.53 0.44 -5.57
N ASN A 191 2.89 1.25 -4.74
CA ASN A 191 2.96 1.14 -3.28
C ASN A 191 2.00 0.08 -2.70
N GLY A 192 1.01 -0.40 -3.49
CA GLY A 192 0.07 -1.44 -3.09
C GLY A 192 -0.91 -1.04 -1.99
N ILE A 193 -1.17 0.26 -1.77
CA ILE A 193 -2.00 0.74 -0.65
C ILE A 193 -3.26 1.45 -1.19
N ALA A 194 -3.32 2.77 -1.14
CA ALA A 194 -4.55 3.54 -1.35
C ALA A 194 -5.20 3.32 -2.73
N HIS A 195 -4.46 3.54 -3.81
CA HIS A 195 -5.02 3.48 -5.17
C HIS A 195 -5.54 2.09 -5.55
N THR A 196 -4.92 1.03 -5.03
CA THR A 196 -5.37 -0.35 -5.25
C THR A 196 -6.79 -0.57 -4.75
N TYR A 197 -7.08 -0.14 -3.52
CA TYR A 197 -8.39 -0.30 -2.89
C TYR A 197 -9.42 0.71 -3.42
N MET A 198 -9.01 1.94 -3.72
CA MET A 198 -9.89 2.94 -4.34
C MET A 198 -10.39 2.49 -5.72
N ALA A 199 -9.51 1.92 -6.54
CA ALA A 199 -9.89 1.38 -7.84
C ALA A 199 -10.82 0.16 -7.70
N GLN A 200 -10.57 -0.73 -6.75
CA GLN A 200 -11.47 -1.85 -6.44
C GLN A 200 -12.88 -1.34 -6.10
N GLU A 201 -12.97 -0.40 -5.16
CA GLU A 201 -14.26 0.14 -4.72
C GLU A 201 -15.01 0.85 -5.86
N ALA A 202 -14.29 1.68 -6.63
CA ALA A 202 -14.85 2.41 -7.75
C ALA A 202 -15.42 1.46 -8.84
N LEU A 203 -14.67 0.41 -9.20
CA LEU A 203 -15.13 -0.59 -10.17
C LEU A 203 -16.34 -1.38 -9.67
N ILE A 204 -16.34 -1.82 -8.40
CA ILE A 204 -17.51 -2.51 -7.81
C ILE A 204 -18.73 -1.61 -7.79
N LYS A 205 -18.57 -0.33 -7.44
CA LYS A 205 -19.65 0.65 -7.41
C LYS A 205 -20.20 0.94 -8.82
N ALA A 206 -19.32 1.04 -9.81
CA ALA A 206 -19.71 1.21 -11.21
C ALA A 206 -20.47 -0.01 -11.74
N GLY A 207 -20.01 -1.24 -11.43
CA GLY A 207 -20.71 -2.47 -11.80
C GLY A 207 -22.12 -2.53 -11.21
N LYS A 208 -22.30 -2.15 -9.95
CA LYS A 208 -23.63 -2.07 -9.33
C LYS A 208 -24.56 -1.11 -10.07
N LYS A 209 -24.06 0.03 -10.53
CA LYS A 209 -24.85 1.01 -11.30
C LYS A 209 -25.26 0.47 -12.67
N LEU A 210 -24.37 -0.29 -13.31
CA LEU A 210 -24.59 -0.90 -14.63
C LEU A 210 -25.34 -2.24 -14.57
N GLY A 211 -25.72 -2.71 -13.36
CA GLY A 211 -26.46 -3.96 -13.18
C GLY A 211 -25.63 -5.22 -13.44
N VAL A 212 -24.30 -5.14 -13.38
CA VAL A 212 -23.37 -6.25 -13.58
C VAL A 212 -22.65 -6.61 -12.29
N ASP A 213 -22.27 -7.87 -12.15
CA ASP A 213 -21.44 -8.32 -11.05
C ASP A 213 -19.98 -8.03 -11.37
N VAL A 214 -19.26 -7.44 -10.41
CA VAL A 214 -17.84 -7.12 -10.53
C VAL A 214 -17.06 -7.77 -9.39
N ARG A 215 -16.04 -8.55 -9.74
CA ARG A 215 -15.13 -9.23 -8.80
C ARG A 215 -13.71 -8.77 -9.03
N ILE A 216 -13.12 -8.16 -8.03
CA ILE A 216 -11.79 -7.56 -8.15
C ILE A 216 -10.83 -8.23 -7.16
N GLU A 217 -9.76 -8.78 -7.70
CA GLU A 217 -8.57 -9.18 -6.95
C GLU A 217 -7.69 -7.95 -6.73
N THR A 218 -7.19 -7.77 -5.50
CA THR A 218 -6.27 -6.68 -5.18
C THR A 218 -4.87 -7.22 -4.92
N ASN A 219 -3.87 -6.65 -5.61
CA ASN A 219 -2.46 -6.94 -5.39
C ASN A 219 -1.84 -5.79 -4.60
N GLY A 220 -2.15 -5.77 -3.31
CA GLY A 220 -1.72 -4.73 -2.38
C GLY A 220 -0.37 -5.01 -1.71
N SER A 221 -0.01 -4.16 -0.73
CA SER A 221 1.19 -4.33 0.11
C SER A 221 1.09 -5.54 1.05
N GLU A 222 -0.13 -5.97 1.39
CA GLU A 222 -0.39 -7.17 2.21
C GLU A 222 -0.47 -8.45 1.37
N GLY A 223 -0.08 -8.41 0.08
CA GLY A 223 -0.18 -9.52 -0.86
C GLY A 223 -1.46 -9.49 -1.68
N VAL A 224 -1.79 -10.67 -2.23
CA VAL A 224 -2.99 -10.85 -3.07
C VAL A 224 -4.18 -11.14 -2.18
N LYS A 225 -5.21 -10.28 -2.25
CA LYS A 225 -6.50 -10.51 -1.58
C LYS A 225 -7.60 -10.75 -2.62
N ASP A 226 -8.64 -11.46 -2.20
CA ASP A 226 -9.80 -11.79 -3.04
C ASP A 226 -9.39 -12.44 -4.38
N ARG A 227 -8.38 -13.33 -4.35
CA ARG A 227 -7.85 -14.00 -5.55
C ARG A 227 -8.98 -14.60 -6.37
N LEU A 228 -8.97 -14.30 -7.66
CA LEU A 228 -9.95 -14.83 -8.61
C LEU A 228 -9.76 -16.33 -8.81
N THR A 229 -10.85 -17.08 -8.75
CA THR A 229 -10.84 -18.51 -9.03
C THR A 229 -10.89 -18.80 -10.55
N PRO A 230 -10.40 -19.95 -11.01
CA PRO A 230 -10.52 -20.35 -12.41
C PRO A 230 -11.98 -20.36 -12.91
N GLU A 231 -12.94 -20.71 -12.05
CA GLU A 231 -14.36 -20.75 -12.36
C GLU A 231 -14.91 -19.34 -12.57
N GLU A 232 -14.53 -18.37 -11.72
CA GLU A 232 -14.90 -16.97 -11.87
C GLU A 232 -14.34 -16.40 -13.18
N ILE A 233 -13.08 -16.66 -13.47
CA ILE A 233 -12.43 -16.23 -14.71
C ILE A 233 -13.12 -16.87 -15.92
N LYS A 234 -13.45 -18.19 -15.87
CA LYS A 234 -14.13 -18.89 -16.95
C LYS A 234 -15.52 -18.30 -17.21
N ARG A 235 -16.29 -18.00 -16.16
CA ARG A 235 -17.65 -17.43 -16.23
C ARG A 235 -17.65 -15.97 -16.65
N ALA A 236 -16.57 -15.24 -16.38
CA ALA A 236 -16.51 -13.83 -16.66
C ALA A 236 -16.69 -13.52 -18.14
N LYS A 237 -17.47 -12.46 -18.45
CA LYS A 237 -17.60 -11.90 -19.78
C LYS A 237 -16.29 -11.28 -20.25
N GLY A 238 -15.56 -10.61 -19.34
CA GLY A 238 -14.26 -10.02 -19.62
C GLY A 238 -13.52 -9.60 -18.35
N VAL A 239 -12.35 -9.03 -18.54
CA VAL A 239 -11.36 -8.74 -17.49
C VAL A 239 -10.94 -7.27 -17.53
N VAL A 240 -10.92 -6.60 -16.37
CA VAL A 240 -10.36 -5.26 -16.19
C VAL A 240 -9.07 -5.35 -15.40
N ILE A 241 -7.96 -4.97 -15.99
CA ILE A 241 -6.68 -4.82 -15.31
C ILE A 241 -6.40 -3.33 -15.12
N ALA A 242 -6.58 -2.84 -13.89
CA ALA A 242 -6.27 -1.47 -13.50
C ALA A 242 -5.01 -1.49 -12.62
N SER A 243 -3.83 -1.48 -13.24
CA SER A 243 -2.59 -1.80 -12.54
C SER A 243 -1.37 -1.05 -13.06
N ASP A 244 -0.54 -0.55 -12.12
CA ASP A 244 0.78 0.00 -12.39
C ASP A 244 1.91 -1.03 -12.16
N LYS A 245 1.54 -2.26 -11.78
CA LYS A 245 2.47 -3.40 -11.57
C LYS A 245 2.19 -4.52 -12.55
N LYS A 246 3.17 -5.43 -12.69
CA LYS A 246 2.97 -6.69 -13.41
C LYS A 246 1.93 -7.55 -12.68
N VAL A 247 0.96 -8.06 -13.44
CA VAL A 247 -0.11 -8.95 -12.99
C VAL A 247 0.09 -10.32 -13.64
N GLU A 248 -0.36 -11.38 -13.00
CA GLU A 248 -0.33 -12.76 -13.55
C GLU A 248 -1.34 -12.88 -14.69
N MET A 249 -0.90 -12.54 -15.90
CA MET A 249 -1.73 -12.41 -17.11
C MET A 249 -2.15 -13.73 -17.74
N PRO A 250 -1.32 -14.82 -17.76
CA PRO A 250 -1.65 -16.04 -18.52
C PRO A 250 -2.98 -16.69 -18.17
N ARG A 251 -3.47 -16.51 -16.93
CA ARG A 251 -4.75 -17.04 -16.45
C ARG A 251 -5.98 -16.41 -17.12
N PHE A 252 -5.80 -15.31 -17.84
CA PHE A 252 -6.88 -14.59 -18.55
C PHE A 252 -6.89 -14.86 -20.06
N ASP A 253 -6.16 -15.88 -20.50
CA ASP A 253 -6.09 -16.24 -21.92
C ASP A 253 -7.49 -16.46 -22.55
N GLY A 254 -7.70 -15.92 -23.74
CA GLY A 254 -8.97 -15.99 -24.47
C GLY A 254 -10.08 -15.09 -23.95
N LYS A 255 -9.82 -14.20 -22.99
CA LYS A 255 -10.82 -13.24 -22.47
C LYS A 255 -10.70 -11.87 -23.12
N GLU A 256 -11.83 -11.20 -23.32
CA GLU A 256 -11.83 -9.76 -23.57
C GLU A 256 -11.19 -9.05 -22.38
N LEU A 257 -10.19 -8.20 -22.62
CA LEU A 257 -9.39 -7.61 -21.57
C LEU A 257 -9.08 -6.14 -21.83
N VAL A 258 -9.45 -5.30 -20.86
CA VAL A 258 -9.06 -3.88 -20.79
C VAL A 258 -7.91 -3.77 -19.81
N MET A 259 -6.78 -3.21 -20.25
CA MET A 259 -5.62 -2.92 -19.39
C MET A 259 -5.38 -1.41 -19.36
N LYS A 260 -5.41 -0.84 -18.16
CA LYS A 260 -5.20 0.59 -17.90
C LYS A 260 -4.40 0.80 -16.60
N PRO A 261 -3.78 1.98 -16.41
CA PRO A 261 -3.22 2.37 -15.12
C PRO A 261 -4.26 2.32 -14.01
N VAL A 262 -3.83 2.14 -12.75
CA VAL A 262 -4.74 2.05 -11.60
C VAL A 262 -5.62 3.30 -11.43
N VAL A 263 -5.10 4.47 -11.83
CA VAL A 263 -5.81 5.76 -11.78
C VAL A 263 -7.05 5.77 -12.68
N ASP A 264 -7.01 5.11 -13.83
CA ASP A 264 -8.18 4.99 -14.72
C ASP A 264 -9.27 4.11 -14.09
N GLY A 265 -8.88 3.09 -13.32
CA GLY A 265 -9.82 2.30 -12.52
C GLY A 265 -10.55 3.11 -11.44
N ILE A 266 -9.96 4.22 -10.98
CA ILE A 266 -10.58 5.15 -10.03
C ILE A 266 -11.45 6.16 -10.75
N ASN A 267 -10.93 6.81 -11.79
CA ASN A 267 -11.56 7.98 -12.42
C ASN A 267 -12.57 7.61 -13.52
N HIS A 268 -12.34 6.50 -14.22
CA HIS A 268 -13.12 6.05 -15.37
C HIS A 268 -13.67 4.62 -15.24
N PRO A 269 -14.13 4.17 -14.05
CA PRO A 269 -14.49 2.77 -13.81
C PRO A 269 -15.69 2.32 -14.66
N GLN A 270 -16.62 3.22 -14.99
CA GLN A 270 -17.78 2.90 -15.83
C GLN A 270 -17.37 2.59 -17.26
N GLU A 271 -16.52 3.44 -17.85
CA GLU A 271 -16.02 3.28 -19.22
C GLU A 271 -15.28 1.95 -19.40
N LEU A 272 -14.43 1.56 -18.42
CA LEU A 272 -13.72 0.28 -18.47
C LEU A 272 -14.66 -0.93 -18.46
N ILE A 273 -15.79 -0.84 -17.75
CA ILE A 273 -16.79 -1.89 -17.68
C ILE A 273 -17.62 -1.91 -18.97
N GLU A 274 -18.03 -0.73 -19.47
CA GLU A 274 -18.81 -0.58 -20.71
C GLU A 274 -18.04 -1.08 -21.92
N ASP A 275 -16.73 -0.85 -22.01
CA ASP A 275 -15.89 -1.38 -23.09
C ASP A 275 -15.97 -2.90 -23.20
N ILE A 276 -16.04 -3.61 -22.06
CA ILE A 276 -16.24 -5.07 -22.05
C ILE A 276 -17.66 -5.44 -22.38
N LEU A 277 -18.67 -4.72 -21.84
CA LEU A 277 -20.06 -5.03 -22.09
C LEU A 277 -20.44 -4.89 -23.56
N GLU A 278 -19.85 -3.92 -24.24
CA GLU A 278 -20.09 -3.59 -25.64
C GLU A 278 -19.14 -4.34 -26.60
N ASN A 279 -18.31 -5.27 -26.09
CA ASN A 279 -17.31 -6.07 -26.83
C ASN A 279 -16.31 -5.18 -27.61
N LYS A 280 -15.90 -4.06 -27.03
CA LYS A 280 -14.88 -3.15 -27.58
C LYS A 280 -13.46 -3.53 -27.17
N ALA A 281 -13.34 -4.34 -26.11
CA ALA A 281 -12.05 -4.75 -25.59
C ALA A 281 -11.42 -5.84 -26.47
N PRO A 282 -10.08 -5.80 -26.67
CA PRO A 282 -9.38 -6.85 -27.41
C PRO A 282 -9.39 -8.17 -26.61
N ILE A 283 -9.38 -9.29 -27.36
CA ILE A 283 -9.18 -10.61 -26.73
C ILE A 283 -7.69 -10.76 -26.41
N TYR A 284 -7.41 -11.05 -25.13
CA TYR A 284 -6.05 -11.33 -24.68
C TYR A 284 -5.66 -12.76 -25.01
N HIS A 285 -4.47 -12.93 -25.62
CA HIS A 285 -3.86 -14.23 -25.85
C HIS A 285 -2.51 -14.29 -25.15
N ALA A 286 -2.35 -15.30 -24.29
CA ALA A 286 -1.08 -15.57 -23.64
C ALA A 286 -0.14 -16.23 -24.67
N ASP A 287 0.96 -15.56 -25.00
CA ASP A 287 2.01 -16.15 -25.84
C ASP A 287 2.56 -17.40 -25.15
N SER A 288 2.53 -18.53 -25.85
CA SER A 288 2.95 -19.84 -25.36
C SER A 288 4.46 -19.98 -25.07
N ASN A 289 5.23 -18.88 -25.11
CA ASN A 289 6.68 -18.83 -24.91
C ASN A 289 7.16 -17.88 -23.83
N ALA A 290 6.34 -17.49 -22.85
CA ALA A 290 6.78 -16.66 -21.73
C ALA A 290 7.22 -17.50 -20.51
N SER A 291 8.28 -18.29 -20.68
CA SER A 291 9.20 -18.61 -19.57
C SER A 291 9.99 -17.34 -19.25
N ALA A 292 9.90 -16.87 -18.03
CA ALA A 292 10.78 -15.93 -17.34
C ALA A 292 11.75 -15.12 -18.24
N ASN A 293 11.45 -13.88 -18.42
CA ASN A 293 12.14 -12.78 -19.04
C ASN A 293 11.44 -12.34 -20.32
N ASP A 294 10.75 -11.21 -20.29
CA ASP A 294 11.17 -10.08 -21.11
C ASP A 294 10.13 -8.96 -21.20
N ASP A 295 10.62 -7.76 -21.27
CA ASP A 295 9.99 -6.56 -21.78
C ASP A 295 9.46 -6.81 -23.18
N SER A 296 8.16 -6.90 -23.38
CA SER A 296 7.57 -6.50 -24.66
C SER A 296 6.05 -6.63 -24.70
N ALA A 297 5.32 -5.63 -24.20
CA ALA A 297 4.12 -5.20 -24.90
C ALA A 297 4.57 -4.19 -25.96
N LYS A 298 5.04 -4.69 -27.09
CA LYS A 298 5.19 -3.89 -28.30
C LYS A 298 3.82 -3.73 -28.94
N GLU A 299 3.02 -2.77 -28.42
CA GLU A 299 2.21 -2.00 -29.35
C GLU A 299 3.15 -1.48 -30.46
N LYS A 300 2.66 -1.45 -31.70
CA LYS A 300 3.30 -0.72 -32.81
C LYS A 300 3.35 0.78 -32.47
N GLN A 301 4.11 1.13 -31.47
CA GLN A 301 4.56 2.50 -31.26
C GLN A 301 5.55 2.76 -32.43
N GLY A 302 5.23 3.75 -33.23
CA GLY A 302 6.06 4.13 -34.35
C GLY A 302 7.50 4.31 -33.87
N LEU A 303 8.47 4.00 -34.71
CA LEU A 303 9.91 4.06 -34.45
C LEU A 303 10.33 5.34 -33.70
N TRP A 304 9.64 6.45 -33.96
CA TRP A 304 9.81 7.75 -33.32
C TRP A 304 9.41 7.78 -31.85
N ALA A 305 8.35 7.09 -31.45
CA ALA A 305 7.91 7.03 -30.03
C ALA A 305 8.89 6.21 -29.19
N SER A 306 9.44 5.13 -29.74
CA SER A 306 10.49 4.33 -29.09
C SER A 306 11.80 5.12 -28.94
N ILE A 307 12.21 5.85 -29.98
CA ILE A 307 13.38 6.73 -29.94
C ILE A 307 13.19 7.85 -28.92
N TYR A 308 12.02 8.49 -28.89
CA TYR A 308 11.71 9.55 -27.93
C TYR A 308 11.74 9.05 -26.49
N LYS A 309 11.16 7.88 -26.21
CA LYS A 309 11.16 7.26 -24.89
C LYS A 309 12.57 6.90 -24.41
N ASN A 310 13.39 6.33 -25.29
CA ASN A 310 14.77 5.97 -24.98
C ASN A 310 15.65 7.23 -24.79
N LEU A 311 15.42 8.27 -25.60
CA LEU A 311 16.12 9.56 -25.51
C LEU A 311 15.77 10.26 -24.18
N MET A 312 14.49 10.31 -23.79
CA MET A 312 14.05 10.90 -22.52
C MET A 312 14.57 10.14 -21.31
N SER A 313 14.59 8.80 -21.36
CA SER A 313 15.23 7.98 -20.34
C SER A 313 16.72 8.29 -20.21
N GLY A 314 17.43 8.39 -21.32
CA GLY A 314 18.86 8.77 -21.36
C GLY A 314 19.11 10.16 -20.78
N ILE A 315 18.31 11.16 -21.15
CA ILE A 315 18.41 12.54 -20.65
C ILE A 315 18.17 12.58 -19.15
N SER A 316 17.17 11.87 -18.63
CA SER A 316 16.87 11.83 -17.20
C SER A 316 18.03 11.26 -16.36
N HIS A 317 18.74 10.27 -16.89
CA HIS A 317 19.92 9.70 -16.21
C HIS A 317 21.16 10.60 -16.31
N MET A 318 21.27 11.44 -17.35
CA MET A 318 22.39 12.38 -17.54
C MET A 318 22.18 13.72 -16.81
N LEU A 319 20.93 14.08 -16.51
CA LEU A 319 20.60 15.38 -15.89
C LEU A 319 21.39 15.68 -14.60
N PRO A 320 21.57 14.75 -13.66
CA PRO A 320 22.37 15.00 -12.46
C PRO A 320 23.84 15.30 -12.75
N PHE A 321 24.42 14.65 -13.78
CA PHE A 321 25.81 14.88 -14.19
C PHE A 321 25.99 16.22 -14.90
N VAL A 322 25.03 16.63 -15.71
CA VAL A 322 25.04 17.92 -16.41
C VAL A 322 24.91 19.07 -15.41
N ILE A 323 24.01 18.94 -14.44
CA ILE A 323 23.83 19.94 -13.38
C ILE A 323 25.07 20.01 -12.51
N GLY A 324 25.62 18.87 -12.07
CA GLY A 324 26.85 18.80 -11.28
C GLY A 324 28.05 19.39 -12.01
N GLY A 325 28.23 19.07 -13.28
CA GLY A 325 29.29 19.66 -14.14
C GLY A 325 29.13 21.16 -14.34
N GLY A 326 27.89 21.64 -14.54
CA GLY A 326 27.58 23.06 -14.67
C GLY A 326 27.90 23.86 -13.42
N ILE A 327 27.60 23.31 -12.23
CA ILE A 327 27.92 23.94 -10.94
C ILE A 327 29.45 24.02 -10.76
N LEU A 328 30.18 22.96 -11.06
CA LEU A 328 31.65 22.94 -10.96
C LEU A 328 32.31 23.95 -11.94
N MET A 329 31.77 24.07 -13.16
CA MET A 329 32.21 25.10 -14.11
C MET A 329 31.92 26.51 -13.58
N ALA A 330 30.71 26.76 -13.04
CA ALA A 330 30.37 28.07 -12.49
C ALA A 330 31.31 28.46 -11.33
N ILE A 331 31.64 27.53 -10.46
CA ILE A 331 32.60 27.76 -9.36
C ILE A 331 33.97 28.09 -9.89
N SER A 332 34.44 27.45 -10.96
CA SER A 332 35.77 27.71 -11.55
C SER A 332 35.91 29.08 -12.20
N PHE A 333 34.79 29.78 -12.51
CA PHE A 333 34.79 31.15 -13.03
C PHE A 333 34.70 32.22 -11.92
N ILE A 334 34.44 31.82 -10.67
CA ILE A 334 34.31 32.72 -9.52
C ILE A 334 35.63 32.81 -8.71
N VAL A 335 36.51 31.82 -8.90
CA VAL A 335 37.88 31.80 -8.30
C VAL A 335 38.89 32.28 -9.33
#